data_14b763551784c1cdc96ccd713cd1d959
#
_entry.id   14b763551784c1cdc96ccd713cd1d959
#
_cell.length_a   1.000
_cell.length_b   1.000
_cell.length_c   1.000
_cell.angle_alpha   90.00
_cell.angle_beta   90.00
_cell.angle_gamma   90.00
#
_symmetry.space_group_name_H-M   'P 1'
#
loop_
_entity.id
_entity.type
_entity.pdbx_description
1 polymer ?
#
loop_
_entity_poly.entity_id
_entity_poly.type
_entity_poly.pdbx_seq_one_letter_code
_entity_poly.pdbx_strand_id
1 'polypeptide(L)'
;MLLRLLLLVLLAASSLDARTVRLLTIGNSFSRNATHHLGDLAKAGGHELIHRPIIVGGASLEVHAEKARRNSEDPKAKEGRYTDGASLAELIQADTWDVVTIQQASFKSHNLATYQPFADQLADLVRRLAPQARLHVHQTWAYRSDDPRFTKPSGQPGEPTTRQEMHQWLSAAYRATAARLQAVLLPVGDAFDLADSDPRQGFHSDTAFDFSKAQPPALPDQTHSLHVGWRWVKDKSGKSELKMDGHHANLAGEYLGACVWYEILFGDSPVGLRFIPTGLDPGYARFLQETAHRAVQGR
;
A
#
# COMPACT_ATOMS: atom_id res chain seq x y z
N MET A 1 -37.50 -24.07 -48.65
CA MET A 1 -36.17 -23.41 -48.69
C MET A 1 -36.03 -22.54 -47.46
N LEU A 2 -35.45 -23.10 -46.36
CA LEU A 2 -35.21 -22.35 -45.12
C LEU A 2 -33.81 -21.77 -45.18
N LEU A 3 -33.72 -20.45 -45.19
CA LEU A 3 -32.49 -19.68 -45.14
C LEU A 3 -32.07 -19.60 -43.65
N ARG A 4 -31.03 -20.34 -43.23
CA ARG A 4 -30.40 -20.21 -41.91
C ARG A 4 -29.47 -19.00 -41.89
N LEU A 5 -29.87 -17.93 -41.19
CA LEU A 5 -29.03 -16.80 -40.88
C LEU A 5 -28.03 -17.21 -39.81
N LEU A 6 -26.75 -17.33 -40.15
CA LEU A 6 -25.67 -17.50 -39.20
C LEU A 6 -25.32 -16.12 -38.63
N LEU A 7 -25.66 -15.84 -37.36
CA LEU A 7 -25.23 -14.65 -36.65
C LEU A 7 -23.78 -14.88 -36.17
N LEU A 8 -22.79 -14.33 -36.87
CA LEU A 8 -21.42 -14.25 -36.40
C LEU A 8 -21.35 -13.17 -35.32
N VAL A 9 -21.26 -13.57 -34.05
CA VAL A 9 -20.89 -12.69 -32.93
C VAL A 9 -19.38 -12.49 -33.03
N LEU A 10 -18.95 -11.36 -33.61
CA LEU A 10 -17.58 -10.89 -33.47
C LEU A 10 -17.36 -10.45 -32.02
N LEU A 11 -16.73 -11.33 -31.23
CA LEU A 11 -16.08 -10.93 -29.99
C LEU A 11 -14.92 -10.00 -30.37
N ALA A 12 -15.14 -8.69 -30.25
CA ALA A 12 -14.06 -7.72 -30.29
C ALA A 12 -13.19 -8.00 -29.05
N ALA A 13 -12.13 -8.76 -29.21
CA ALA A 13 -11.03 -8.78 -28.27
C ALA A 13 -10.44 -7.37 -28.29
N SER A 14 -10.79 -6.53 -27.32
CA SER A 14 -10.06 -5.28 -27.04
C SER A 14 -8.62 -5.70 -26.76
N SER A 15 -7.74 -5.48 -27.72
CA SER A 15 -6.30 -5.55 -27.48
C SER A 15 -6.01 -4.45 -26.45
N LEU A 16 -5.75 -4.84 -25.22
CA LEU A 16 -5.21 -3.94 -24.21
C LEU A 16 -3.87 -3.46 -24.75
N ASP A 17 -3.76 -2.17 -25.07
CA ASP A 17 -2.51 -1.60 -25.54
C ASP A 17 -1.47 -1.72 -24.42
N ALA A 18 -0.35 -2.38 -24.71
CA ALA A 18 0.78 -2.48 -23.78
C ALA A 18 1.23 -1.08 -23.36
N ARG A 19 1.32 -0.84 -22.06
CA ARG A 19 1.73 0.46 -21.49
C ARG A 19 3.02 0.29 -20.72
N THR A 20 3.93 1.25 -20.86
CA THR A 20 5.07 1.42 -19.96
C THR A 20 4.75 2.53 -18.98
N VAL A 21 4.85 2.26 -17.68
CA VAL A 21 4.66 3.25 -16.61
C VAL A 21 5.97 3.44 -15.86
N ARG A 22 6.45 4.68 -15.78
CA ARG A 22 7.62 5.12 -15.03
C ARG A 22 7.17 5.69 -13.68
N LEU A 23 7.41 4.92 -12.63
CA LEU A 23 6.91 5.18 -11.27
C LEU A 23 8.04 5.56 -10.32
N LEU A 24 7.94 6.72 -9.66
CA LEU A 24 8.75 7.10 -8.51
C LEU A 24 7.90 7.01 -7.25
N THR A 25 8.33 6.21 -6.27
CA THR A 25 7.61 6.05 -5.00
C THR A 25 8.39 6.72 -3.87
N ILE A 26 7.81 7.70 -3.18
CA ILE A 26 8.37 8.35 -2.00
C ILE A 26 7.57 7.88 -0.78
N GLY A 27 8.19 7.04 0.08
CA GLY A 27 7.44 6.43 1.19
C GLY A 27 8.30 5.60 2.15
N ASN A 28 7.65 4.64 2.76
CA ASN A 28 8.26 3.74 3.75
C ASN A 28 7.94 2.26 3.46
N SER A 29 8.01 1.40 4.48
CA SER A 29 7.73 -0.04 4.35
C SER A 29 6.31 -0.33 3.81
N PHE A 30 5.32 0.53 4.04
CA PHE A 30 3.97 0.36 3.49
C PHE A 30 3.96 0.47 1.96
N SER A 31 4.65 1.45 1.40
CA SER A 31 4.82 1.53 -0.07
C SER A 31 5.59 0.33 -0.61
N ARG A 32 6.63 -0.14 0.10
CA ARG A 32 7.36 -1.36 -0.31
C ARG A 32 6.43 -2.57 -0.34
N ASN A 33 5.62 -2.78 0.70
CA ASN A 33 4.67 -3.87 0.75
C ASN A 33 3.66 -3.78 -0.42
N ALA A 34 3.00 -2.64 -0.60
CA ALA A 34 1.98 -2.47 -1.63
C ALA A 34 2.50 -2.57 -3.07
N THR A 35 3.81 -2.38 -3.30
CA THR A 35 4.42 -2.48 -4.62
C THR A 35 5.21 -3.77 -4.85
N HIS A 36 5.24 -4.70 -3.86
CA HIS A 36 6.08 -5.91 -3.94
C HIS A 36 5.79 -6.73 -5.19
N HIS A 37 4.52 -7.01 -5.50
CA HIS A 37 4.11 -7.81 -6.66
C HIS A 37 3.68 -6.98 -7.87
N LEU A 38 3.87 -5.65 -7.84
CA LEU A 38 3.36 -4.75 -8.88
C LEU A 38 4.01 -5.01 -10.25
N GLY A 39 5.31 -5.30 -10.28
CA GLY A 39 6.01 -5.62 -11.53
C GLY A 39 5.53 -6.93 -12.17
N ASP A 40 5.25 -7.95 -11.35
CA ASP A 40 4.73 -9.23 -11.83
C ASP A 40 3.30 -9.10 -12.36
N LEU A 41 2.45 -8.31 -11.68
CA LEU A 41 1.08 -7.99 -12.15
C LEU A 41 1.12 -7.19 -13.46
N ALA A 42 1.99 -6.17 -13.56
CA ALA A 42 2.16 -5.42 -14.80
C ALA A 42 2.53 -6.36 -15.97
N LYS A 43 3.52 -7.22 -15.76
CA LYS A 43 3.93 -8.21 -16.77
C LYS A 43 2.79 -9.19 -17.11
N ALA A 44 2.03 -9.66 -16.13
CA ALA A 44 0.89 -10.55 -16.35
C ALA A 44 -0.22 -9.88 -17.14
N GLY A 45 -0.39 -8.55 -17.01
CA GLY A 45 -1.32 -7.73 -17.79
C GLY A 45 -0.78 -7.28 -19.15
N GLY A 46 0.46 -7.67 -19.52
CA GLY A 46 1.08 -7.26 -20.77
C GLY A 46 1.67 -5.85 -20.78
N HIS A 47 1.92 -5.29 -19.58
CA HIS A 47 2.49 -3.96 -19.38
C HIS A 47 3.93 -4.02 -18.90
N GLU A 48 4.62 -2.87 -18.94
CA GLU A 48 5.95 -2.67 -18.39
C GLU A 48 5.90 -1.66 -17.22
N LEU A 49 6.58 -1.97 -16.14
CA LEU A 49 6.79 -1.08 -15.01
C LEU A 49 8.26 -0.75 -14.83
N ILE A 50 8.61 0.53 -14.91
CA ILE A 50 9.93 1.06 -14.53
C ILE A 50 9.74 1.73 -13.18
N HIS A 51 10.21 1.10 -12.11
CA HIS A 51 9.94 1.53 -10.74
C HIS A 51 11.21 1.92 -9.99
N ARG A 52 11.25 3.14 -9.48
CA ARG A 52 12.27 3.63 -8.53
C ARG A 52 11.64 3.88 -7.16
N PRO A 53 11.86 3.02 -6.16
CA PRO A 53 11.38 3.26 -4.80
C PRO A 53 12.38 4.08 -3.99
N ILE A 54 11.91 5.15 -3.33
CA ILE A 54 12.62 5.91 -2.30
C ILE A 54 11.98 5.54 -0.96
N ILE A 55 12.55 4.53 -0.30
CA ILE A 55 11.98 3.93 0.91
C ILE A 55 12.89 4.20 2.10
N VAL A 56 12.33 4.88 3.11
CA VAL A 56 12.95 5.03 4.43
C VAL A 56 12.03 4.40 5.47
N GLY A 57 12.56 3.43 6.24
CA GLY A 57 11.76 2.70 7.23
C GLY A 57 11.08 3.64 8.24
N GLY A 58 9.74 3.52 8.38
CA GLY A 58 8.95 4.36 9.29
C GLY A 58 8.85 5.85 8.93
N ALA A 59 9.44 6.31 7.82
CA ALA A 59 9.42 7.72 7.45
C ALA A 59 8.01 8.25 7.22
N SER A 60 7.76 9.44 7.75
CA SER A 60 6.58 10.26 7.49
C SER A 60 6.83 11.23 6.33
N LEU A 61 5.78 11.91 5.87
CA LEU A 61 5.90 13.05 4.93
C LEU A 61 6.91 14.10 5.43
N GLU A 62 6.89 14.37 6.74
CA GLU A 62 7.82 15.29 7.40
C GLU A 62 9.28 14.88 7.18
N VAL A 63 9.63 13.61 7.34
CA VAL A 63 11.00 13.12 7.15
C VAL A 63 11.49 13.38 5.72
N HIS A 64 10.66 13.11 4.73
CA HIS A 64 11.02 13.33 3.32
C HIS A 64 11.11 14.84 2.99
N ALA A 65 10.16 15.64 3.49
CA ALA A 65 10.16 17.10 3.30
C ALA A 65 11.37 17.74 3.97
N GLU A 66 11.71 17.31 5.20
CA GLU A 66 12.87 17.82 5.93
C GLU A 66 14.19 17.47 5.22
N LYS A 67 14.32 16.26 4.68
CA LYS A 67 15.49 15.91 3.85
C LYS A 67 15.61 16.82 2.63
N ALA A 68 14.51 17.08 1.94
CA ALA A 68 14.49 17.98 0.78
C ALA A 68 14.88 19.42 1.17
N ARG A 69 14.35 19.93 2.28
CA ARG A 69 14.68 21.24 2.83
C ARG A 69 16.17 21.34 3.17
N ARG A 70 16.71 20.40 3.94
CA ARG A 70 18.14 20.39 4.32
C ARG A 70 19.07 20.35 3.12
N ASN A 71 18.74 19.54 2.10
CA ASN A 71 19.54 19.50 0.88
C ASN A 71 19.48 20.82 0.10
N SER A 72 18.34 21.53 0.12
CA SER A 72 18.22 22.84 -0.54
C SER A 72 19.03 23.95 0.15
N GLU A 73 19.18 23.87 1.48
CA GLU A 73 19.96 24.82 2.28
C GLU A 73 21.47 24.53 2.24
N ASP A 74 21.82 23.24 2.33
CA ASP A 74 23.20 22.77 2.18
C ASP A 74 23.24 21.47 1.34
N PRO A 75 23.58 21.55 0.04
CA PRO A 75 23.68 20.39 -0.83
C PRO A 75 24.71 19.33 -0.39
N LYS A 76 25.61 19.66 0.54
CA LYS A 76 26.61 18.72 1.08
C LYS A 76 26.14 18.05 2.37
N ALA A 77 25.07 18.53 3.00
CA ALA A 77 24.54 17.96 4.24
C ALA A 77 24.09 16.50 4.03
N LYS A 78 24.68 15.57 4.77
CA LYS A 78 24.37 14.13 4.69
C LYS A 78 22.93 13.84 5.11
N GLU A 79 22.37 14.62 6.03
CA GLU A 79 21.02 14.51 6.55
C GLU A 79 19.95 14.78 5.47
N GLY A 80 20.30 15.58 4.44
CA GLY A 80 19.44 15.86 3.29
C GLY A 80 19.50 14.78 2.19
N ARG A 81 20.31 13.72 2.39
CA ARG A 81 20.51 12.66 1.39
C ARG A 81 19.94 11.32 1.84
N TYR A 82 19.67 10.45 0.89
CA TYR A 82 19.27 9.07 1.12
C TYR A 82 20.50 8.14 1.19
N THR A 83 20.29 6.88 1.48
CA THR A 83 21.37 5.89 1.69
C THR A 83 22.25 5.66 0.45
N ASP A 84 21.73 5.90 -0.75
CA ASP A 84 22.47 5.87 -2.01
C ASP A 84 23.27 7.15 -2.27
N GLY A 85 23.24 8.10 -1.34
CA GLY A 85 23.94 9.38 -1.44
C GLY A 85 23.21 10.45 -2.26
N ALA A 86 22.07 10.14 -2.88
CA ALA A 86 21.29 11.09 -3.66
C ALA A 86 20.32 11.92 -2.78
N SER A 87 20.02 13.14 -3.20
CA SER A 87 18.95 13.96 -2.64
C SER A 87 17.61 13.64 -3.30
N LEU A 88 16.50 14.08 -2.67
CA LEU A 88 15.16 13.92 -3.27
C LEU A 88 15.07 14.64 -4.62
N ALA A 89 15.64 15.83 -4.74
CA ALA A 89 15.63 16.58 -5.99
C ALA A 89 16.38 15.86 -7.12
N GLU A 90 17.57 15.33 -6.83
CA GLU A 90 18.34 14.53 -7.80
C GLU A 90 17.56 13.27 -8.23
N LEU A 91 16.88 12.59 -7.31
CA LEU A 91 16.09 11.40 -7.61
C LEU A 91 14.84 11.70 -8.44
N ILE A 92 14.15 12.81 -8.19
CA ILE A 92 13.01 13.26 -9.00
C ILE A 92 13.47 13.64 -10.41
N GLN A 93 14.64 14.24 -10.57
CA GLN A 93 15.18 14.66 -11.87
C GLN A 93 15.94 13.55 -12.61
N ALA A 94 16.14 12.40 -11.99
CA ALA A 94 16.94 11.31 -12.58
C ALA A 94 16.30 10.65 -13.81
N ASP A 95 14.98 10.81 -13.98
CA ASP A 95 14.24 10.23 -15.09
C ASP A 95 12.97 11.06 -15.41
N THR A 96 12.28 10.70 -16.51
CA THR A 96 10.96 11.25 -16.84
C THR A 96 9.88 10.35 -16.25
N TRP A 97 9.32 10.76 -15.12
CA TRP A 97 8.31 9.99 -14.41
C TRP A 97 6.90 10.25 -14.96
N ASP A 98 6.08 9.21 -15.11
CA ASP A 98 4.65 9.33 -15.40
C ASP A 98 3.86 9.55 -14.12
N VAL A 99 4.31 8.92 -13.03
CA VAL A 99 3.67 8.97 -11.72
C VAL A 99 4.70 9.12 -10.61
N VAL A 100 4.44 10.05 -9.70
CA VAL A 100 5.16 10.16 -8.43
C VAL A 100 4.17 9.98 -7.29
N THR A 101 4.50 9.15 -6.29
CA THR A 101 3.64 8.92 -5.14
C THR A 101 4.25 9.43 -3.85
N ILE A 102 3.39 9.92 -2.95
CA ILE A 102 3.72 10.27 -1.57
C ILE A 102 2.80 9.53 -0.60
N GLN A 103 3.26 9.34 0.64
CA GLN A 103 2.54 8.59 1.66
C GLN A 103 2.85 9.11 3.05
N GLN A 104 1.85 9.14 3.97
CA GLN A 104 2.09 9.40 5.39
C GLN A 104 2.50 8.12 6.11
N ALA A 105 3.28 8.23 7.20
CA ALA A 105 3.56 7.08 8.07
C ALA A 105 2.25 6.58 8.72
N SER A 106 2.09 5.26 8.79
CA SER A 106 0.84 4.63 9.24
C SER A 106 0.42 5.04 10.66
N PHE A 107 1.38 5.23 11.57
CA PHE A 107 1.10 5.68 12.94
C PHE A 107 0.70 7.16 13.05
N LYS A 108 0.84 7.95 11.97
CA LYS A 108 0.37 9.35 11.85
C LYS A 108 -0.81 9.48 10.90
N SER A 109 -1.13 8.43 10.13
CA SER A 109 -2.04 8.51 8.98
C SER A 109 -3.49 8.85 9.34
N HIS A 110 -3.92 8.54 10.55
CA HIS A 110 -5.25 8.87 11.08
C HIS A 110 -5.40 10.36 11.46
N ASN A 111 -4.30 11.09 11.62
CA ASN A 111 -4.31 12.48 12.07
C ASN A 111 -4.00 13.44 10.91
N LEU A 112 -5.04 14.06 10.34
CA LEU A 112 -4.92 15.01 9.21
C LEU A 112 -3.94 16.15 9.48
N ALA A 113 -3.83 16.63 10.72
CA ALA A 113 -2.92 17.74 11.06
C ALA A 113 -1.44 17.41 10.81
N THR A 114 -1.08 16.11 10.78
CA THR A 114 0.30 15.67 10.55
C THR A 114 0.72 15.70 9.07
N TYR A 115 -0.22 15.93 8.16
CA TYR A 115 0.07 16.01 6.72
C TYR A 115 0.62 17.37 6.30
N GLN A 116 0.18 18.43 7.00
CA GLN A 116 0.56 19.80 6.70
C GLN A 116 1.74 20.27 7.58
N PRO A 117 2.68 21.05 7.02
CA PRO A 117 2.77 21.54 5.63
C PRO A 117 3.48 20.56 4.67
N PHE A 118 3.88 19.39 5.14
CA PHE A 118 4.84 18.50 4.48
C PHE A 118 4.31 17.91 3.16
N ALA A 119 3.01 17.57 3.10
CA ALA A 119 2.40 17.08 1.87
C ALA A 119 2.43 18.13 0.75
N ASP A 120 2.16 19.41 1.08
CA ASP A 120 2.24 20.49 0.11
C ASP A 120 3.67 20.72 -0.35
N GLN A 121 4.63 20.75 0.57
CA GLN A 121 6.06 20.95 0.25
C GLN A 121 6.58 19.87 -0.71
N LEU A 122 6.20 18.59 -0.49
CA LEU A 122 6.57 17.48 -1.39
C LEU A 122 5.85 17.60 -2.73
N ALA A 123 4.56 17.93 -2.73
CA ALA A 123 3.79 18.11 -3.96
C ALA A 123 4.36 19.25 -4.83
N ASP A 124 4.72 20.38 -4.21
CA ASP A 124 5.32 21.52 -4.91
C ASP A 124 6.71 21.18 -5.45
N LEU A 125 7.49 20.40 -4.71
CA LEU A 125 8.80 19.93 -5.19
C LEU A 125 8.63 19.03 -6.42
N VAL A 126 7.70 18.06 -6.38
CA VAL A 126 7.41 17.18 -7.50
C VAL A 126 6.94 17.96 -8.72
N ARG A 127 5.97 18.88 -8.56
CA ARG A 127 5.45 19.70 -9.66
C ARG A 127 6.50 20.58 -10.31
N ARG A 128 7.43 21.11 -9.51
CA ARG A 128 8.53 21.94 -10.02
C ARG A 128 9.57 21.13 -10.78
N LEU A 129 9.92 19.92 -10.30
CA LEU A 129 11.04 19.14 -10.84
C LEU A 129 10.61 18.07 -11.86
N ALA A 130 9.36 17.62 -11.82
CA ALA A 130 8.77 16.66 -12.74
C ALA A 130 7.35 17.10 -13.14
N PRO A 131 7.18 18.25 -13.82
CA PRO A 131 5.86 18.85 -14.10
C PRO A 131 4.94 17.97 -14.94
N GLN A 132 5.47 17.01 -15.69
CA GLN A 132 4.72 16.04 -16.49
C GLN A 132 4.17 14.88 -15.63
N ALA A 133 4.73 14.64 -14.44
CA ALA A 133 4.33 13.53 -13.58
C ALA A 133 3.00 13.80 -12.89
N ARG A 134 2.12 12.80 -12.88
CA ARG A 134 0.91 12.83 -12.05
C ARG A 134 1.26 12.50 -10.61
N LEU A 135 0.84 13.37 -9.70
CA LEU A 135 0.99 13.11 -8.27
C LEU A 135 -0.10 12.15 -7.79
N HIS A 136 0.31 11.10 -7.10
CA HIS A 136 -0.61 10.17 -6.43
C HIS A 136 -0.34 10.14 -4.92
N VAL A 137 -1.38 9.89 -4.14
CA VAL A 137 -1.29 9.74 -2.67
C VAL A 137 -1.61 8.29 -2.32
N HIS A 138 -0.65 7.58 -1.77
CA HIS A 138 -0.80 6.20 -1.36
C HIS A 138 -1.43 6.13 0.03
N GLN A 139 -2.68 5.67 0.11
CA GLN A 139 -3.39 5.43 1.36
C GLN A 139 -2.83 4.17 2.03
N THR A 140 -2.29 4.32 3.24
CA THR A 140 -1.93 3.18 4.09
C THR A 140 -3.20 2.54 4.66
N TRP A 141 -3.07 1.40 5.33
CA TRP A 141 -4.16 0.63 5.90
C TRP A 141 -4.17 0.67 7.42
N ALA A 142 -5.32 0.36 8.02
CA ALA A 142 -5.47 0.19 9.46
C ALA A 142 -4.72 -1.07 9.93
N TYR A 143 -4.27 -1.07 11.18
CA TYR A 143 -3.63 -2.22 11.80
C TYR A 143 -4.63 -3.34 12.04
N ARG A 144 -4.13 -4.57 12.19
CA ARG A 144 -4.95 -5.75 12.47
C ARG A 144 -5.72 -5.59 13.79
N SER A 145 -6.93 -6.12 13.87
CA SER A 145 -7.85 -5.90 15.00
C SER A 145 -7.32 -6.34 16.36
N ASP A 146 -6.38 -7.30 16.39
CA ASP A 146 -5.71 -7.78 17.62
C ASP A 146 -4.33 -7.14 17.86
N ASP A 147 -3.98 -6.06 17.11
CA ASP A 147 -2.76 -5.31 17.37
C ASP A 147 -2.79 -4.67 18.76
N PRO A 148 -1.63 -4.61 19.48
CA PRO A 148 -1.52 -3.97 20.78
C PRO A 148 -2.05 -2.53 20.84
N ARG A 149 -2.06 -1.80 19.73
CA ARG A 149 -2.66 -0.46 19.64
C ARG A 149 -4.13 -0.46 20.06
N PHE A 150 -4.86 -1.53 19.73
CA PHE A 150 -6.29 -1.65 20.02
C PHE A 150 -6.57 -2.49 21.27
N THR A 151 -5.76 -3.53 21.53
CA THR A 151 -5.95 -4.40 22.70
C THR A 151 -5.39 -3.80 23.99
N LYS A 152 -4.46 -2.84 23.88
CA LYS A 152 -3.84 -2.09 24.98
C LYS A 152 -3.71 -0.61 24.58
N PRO A 153 -4.83 0.09 24.34
CA PRO A 153 -4.79 1.45 23.82
C PRO A 153 -4.05 2.39 24.76
N SER A 154 -3.36 3.38 24.19
CA SER A 154 -2.56 4.35 24.96
C SER A 154 -3.39 5.27 25.84
N GLY A 155 -4.68 5.41 25.55
CA GLY A 155 -5.57 6.38 26.20
C GLY A 155 -5.29 7.84 25.82
N GLN A 156 -4.38 8.09 24.87
CA GLN A 156 -4.10 9.44 24.41
C GLN A 156 -5.23 9.98 23.56
N PRO A 157 -5.67 11.23 23.78
CA PRO A 157 -6.68 11.86 22.92
C PRO A 157 -6.24 11.87 21.43
N GLY A 158 -7.16 11.51 20.55
CA GLY A 158 -6.91 11.49 19.10
C GLY A 158 -6.24 10.24 18.57
N GLU A 159 -5.95 9.24 19.43
CA GLU A 159 -5.49 7.92 19.00
C GLU A 159 -6.69 6.98 18.78
N PRO A 160 -6.75 6.25 17.66
CA PRO A 160 -7.83 5.31 17.39
C PRO A 160 -7.75 4.11 18.35
N THR A 161 -8.92 3.66 18.81
CA THR A 161 -9.04 2.55 19.75
C THR A 161 -9.51 1.25 19.10
N THR A 162 -9.92 1.31 17.84
CA THR A 162 -10.33 0.15 17.04
C THR A 162 -9.77 0.23 15.62
N ARG A 163 -9.72 -0.92 14.93
CA ARG A 163 -9.37 -0.99 13.51
C ARG A 163 -10.29 -0.11 12.64
N GLN A 164 -11.60 -0.20 12.90
CA GLN A 164 -12.61 0.55 12.16
C GLN A 164 -12.42 2.06 12.32
N GLU A 165 -12.19 2.52 13.54
CA GLU A 165 -11.94 3.92 13.85
C GLU A 165 -10.65 4.41 13.19
N MET A 166 -9.57 3.60 13.24
CA MET A 166 -8.32 3.92 12.53
C MET A 166 -8.55 4.03 11.03
N HIS A 167 -9.28 3.06 10.42
CA HIS A 167 -9.60 3.12 8.99
C HIS A 167 -10.41 4.36 8.65
N GLN A 168 -11.48 4.65 9.40
CA GLN A 168 -12.33 5.82 9.16
C GLN A 168 -11.52 7.13 9.16
N TRP A 169 -10.64 7.30 10.15
CA TRP A 169 -9.88 8.53 10.28
C TRP A 169 -8.77 8.64 9.21
N LEU A 170 -8.03 7.57 8.96
CA LEU A 170 -7.00 7.60 7.92
C LEU A 170 -7.61 7.78 6.52
N SER A 171 -8.75 7.14 6.23
CA SER A 171 -9.42 7.29 4.94
C SER A 171 -9.87 8.74 4.72
N ALA A 172 -10.46 9.37 5.74
CA ALA A 172 -10.83 10.78 5.69
C ALA A 172 -9.61 11.70 5.48
N ALA A 173 -8.50 11.45 6.19
CA ALA A 173 -7.29 12.27 6.10
C ALA A 173 -6.62 12.15 4.71
N TYR A 174 -6.54 10.93 4.16
CA TYR A 174 -6.00 10.71 2.83
C TYR A 174 -6.86 11.31 1.71
N ARG A 175 -8.19 11.16 1.79
CA ARG A 175 -9.13 11.77 0.83
C ARG A 175 -9.04 13.29 0.86
N ALA A 176 -9.03 13.91 2.05
CA ALA A 176 -8.87 15.35 2.20
C ALA A 176 -7.52 15.83 1.62
N THR A 177 -6.43 15.09 1.87
CA THR A 177 -5.11 15.41 1.34
C THR A 177 -5.06 15.27 -0.18
N ALA A 178 -5.58 14.18 -0.74
CA ALA A 178 -5.62 13.96 -2.18
C ALA A 178 -6.43 15.05 -2.89
N ALA A 179 -7.61 15.40 -2.37
CA ALA A 179 -8.43 16.49 -2.90
C ALA A 179 -7.70 17.85 -2.86
N ARG A 180 -7.11 18.20 -1.71
CA ARG A 180 -6.33 19.43 -1.54
C ARG A 180 -5.16 19.50 -2.52
N LEU A 181 -4.45 18.41 -2.73
CA LEU A 181 -3.31 18.34 -3.63
C LEU A 181 -3.74 18.11 -5.10
N GLN A 182 -5.02 17.98 -5.41
CA GLN A 182 -5.49 17.57 -6.75
C GLN A 182 -4.74 16.33 -7.25
N ALA A 183 -4.51 15.39 -6.37
CA ALA A 183 -3.78 14.15 -6.60
C ALA A 183 -4.73 12.95 -6.71
N VAL A 184 -4.30 11.90 -7.39
CA VAL A 184 -5.05 10.64 -7.45
C VAL A 184 -4.82 9.87 -6.15
N LEU A 185 -5.89 9.36 -5.53
CA LEU A 185 -5.79 8.48 -4.39
C LEU A 185 -5.56 7.04 -4.84
N LEU A 186 -4.59 6.35 -4.22
CA LEU A 186 -4.40 4.90 -4.32
C LEU A 186 -5.07 4.27 -3.08
N PRO A 187 -6.30 3.74 -3.19
CA PRO A 187 -7.14 3.40 -2.04
C PRO A 187 -6.82 2.02 -1.43
N VAL A 188 -5.54 1.77 -1.13
CA VAL A 188 -5.09 0.47 -0.59
C VAL A 188 -5.70 0.20 0.79
N GLY A 189 -5.78 1.23 1.65
CA GLY A 189 -6.41 1.09 2.96
C GLY A 189 -7.89 0.74 2.89
N ASP A 190 -8.61 1.29 1.90
CA ASP A 190 -10.02 0.95 1.66
C ASP A 190 -10.16 -0.50 1.18
N ALA A 191 -9.22 -0.99 0.35
CA ALA A 191 -9.21 -2.40 -0.08
C ALA A 191 -8.96 -3.35 1.11
N PHE A 192 -8.03 -2.99 2.01
CA PHE A 192 -7.80 -3.76 3.24
C PHE A 192 -9.05 -3.80 4.12
N ASP A 193 -9.73 -2.66 4.29
CA ASP A 193 -10.96 -2.60 5.10
C ASP A 193 -12.08 -3.43 4.49
N LEU A 194 -12.27 -3.39 3.17
CA LEU A 194 -13.25 -4.21 2.47
C LEU A 194 -12.96 -5.72 2.62
N ALA A 195 -11.69 -6.12 2.53
CA ALA A 195 -11.30 -7.52 2.70
C ALA A 195 -11.50 -7.99 4.14
N ASP A 196 -11.00 -7.23 5.13
CA ASP A 196 -11.12 -7.56 6.56
C ASP A 196 -12.58 -7.55 7.06
N SER A 197 -13.47 -6.81 6.38
CA SER A 197 -14.88 -6.71 6.73
C SER A 197 -15.76 -7.78 6.05
N ASP A 198 -15.20 -8.61 5.16
CA ASP A 198 -15.96 -9.71 4.55
C ASP A 198 -16.26 -10.79 5.59
N PRO A 199 -17.53 -11.22 5.75
CA PRO A 199 -17.90 -12.14 6.82
C PRO A 199 -17.35 -13.56 6.66
N ARG A 200 -16.83 -13.94 5.47
CA ARG A 200 -16.31 -15.27 5.18
C ARG A 200 -14.81 -15.28 4.90
N GLN A 201 -14.30 -14.18 4.34
CA GLN A 201 -12.92 -14.06 3.88
C GLN A 201 -12.11 -13.05 4.71
N GLY A 202 -12.75 -12.37 5.67
CA GLY A 202 -12.08 -11.45 6.58
C GLY A 202 -11.32 -12.18 7.69
N PHE A 203 -10.33 -11.51 8.25
CA PHE A 203 -9.58 -12.01 9.41
C PHE A 203 -10.43 -11.92 10.69
N HIS A 204 -10.43 -13.01 11.45
CA HIS A 204 -11.02 -13.07 12.80
C HIS A 204 -9.95 -13.48 13.83
N SER A 205 -9.82 -12.68 14.89
CA SER A 205 -8.87 -12.98 15.97
C SER A 205 -9.20 -14.31 16.66
N ASP A 206 -8.20 -15.16 16.86
CA ASP A 206 -8.35 -16.42 17.61
C ASP A 206 -8.45 -16.13 19.11
N THR A 207 -9.68 -16.11 19.62
CA THR A 207 -9.96 -15.89 21.05
C THR A 207 -9.74 -17.14 21.91
N ALA A 208 -9.54 -18.31 21.30
CA ALA A 208 -9.32 -19.56 21.99
C ALA A 208 -7.83 -19.84 22.27
N PHE A 209 -6.92 -19.14 21.58
CA PHE A 209 -5.48 -19.34 21.75
C PHE A 209 -4.97 -18.79 23.09
N ASP A 210 -4.34 -19.67 23.88
CA ASP A 210 -3.77 -19.30 25.18
C ASP A 210 -2.33 -18.78 25.04
N PHE A 211 -2.18 -17.46 24.92
CA PHE A 211 -0.89 -16.79 24.81
C PHE A 211 0.04 -17.04 26.01
N SER A 212 -0.51 -17.32 27.19
CA SER A 212 0.29 -17.56 28.40
C SER A 212 1.02 -18.89 28.39
N LYS A 213 0.52 -19.85 27.61
CA LYS A 213 1.08 -21.21 27.44
C LYS A 213 1.73 -21.41 26.07
N ALA A 214 1.77 -20.36 25.24
CA ALA A 214 2.28 -20.47 23.91
C ALA A 214 3.77 -20.86 23.88
N GLN A 215 4.11 -21.85 23.08
CA GLN A 215 5.47 -22.29 22.82
C GLN A 215 5.67 -22.57 21.33
N PRO A 216 6.89 -22.35 20.78
CA PRO A 216 7.14 -22.68 19.38
C PRO A 216 6.82 -24.15 19.06
N PRO A 217 6.20 -24.48 17.92
CA PRO A 217 5.83 -23.58 16.83
C PRO A 217 4.39 -23.05 16.90
N ALA A 218 3.65 -23.26 18.01
CA ALA A 218 2.23 -22.93 18.11
C ALA A 218 1.98 -21.43 17.87
N LEU A 219 0.99 -21.13 17.04
CA LEU A 219 0.53 -19.77 16.71
C LEU A 219 -1.01 -19.76 16.79
N PRO A 220 -1.62 -18.60 17.09
CA PRO A 220 -3.06 -18.44 16.91
C PRO A 220 -3.45 -18.64 15.44
N ASP A 221 -4.73 -18.93 15.19
CA ASP A 221 -5.25 -18.94 13.83
C ASP A 221 -5.14 -17.54 13.21
N GLN A 222 -4.55 -17.46 12.02
CA GLN A 222 -4.33 -16.23 11.28
C GLN A 222 -4.84 -16.35 9.85
N THR A 223 -5.78 -17.28 9.65
CA THR A 223 -6.43 -17.46 8.34
C THR A 223 -7.01 -16.14 7.85
N HIS A 224 -6.80 -15.84 6.58
CA HIS A 224 -7.21 -14.60 5.90
C HIS A 224 -6.61 -13.30 6.45
N SER A 225 -5.62 -13.36 7.35
CA SER A 225 -4.89 -12.15 7.75
C SER A 225 -4.20 -11.52 6.54
N LEU A 226 -4.34 -10.20 6.41
CA LEU A 226 -3.59 -9.39 5.44
C LEU A 226 -2.28 -8.86 6.03
N HIS A 227 -2.07 -9.05 7.32
CA HIS A 227 -0.91 -8.58 8.07
C HIS A 227 0.00 -9.73 8.46
N VAL A 228 1.28 -9.44 8.70
CA VAL A 228 2.27 -10.42 9.15
C VAL A 228 1.79 -11.16 10.41
N GLY A 229 1.23 -10.42 11.38
CA GLY A 229 0.62 -10.98 12.57
C GLY A 229 1.60 -11.56 13.58
N TRP A 230 1.15 -12.57 14.31
CA TRP A 230 1.94 -13.27 15.34
C TRP A 230 2.97 -14.18 14.70
N ARG A 231 4.22 -14.08 15.19
CA ARG A 231 5.33 -14.91 14.74
C ARG A 231 6.35 -15.14 15.85
N TRP A 232 6.99 -16.30 15.84
CA TRP A 232 8.13 -16.55 16.70
C TRP A 232 9.38 -15.89 16.13
N VAL A 233 10.08 -15.13 16.97
CA VAL A 233 11.38 -14.52 16.65
C VAL A 233 12.40 -14.92 17.72
N LYS A 234 13.64 -15.09 17.34
CA LYS A 234 14.74 -15.27 18.29
C LYS A 234 15.25 -13.91 18.73
N ASP A 235 15.37 -13.70 20.03
CA ASP A 235 16.07 -12.55 20.59
C ASP A 235 17.59 -12.67 20.41
N LYS A 236 18.33 -11.68 20.90
CA LYS A 236 19.81 -11.66 20.82
C LYS A 236 20.47 -12.80 21.59
N SER A 237 19.79 -13.42 22.54
CA SER A 237 20.27 -14.57 23.32
C SER A 237 19.91 -15.92 22.69
N GLY A 238 19.15 -15.91 21.58
CA GLY A 238 18.63 -17.10 20.90
C GLY A 238 17.33 -17.64 21.49
N LYS A 239 16.75 -16.99 22.51
CA LYS A 239 15.47 -17.36 23.10
C LYS A 239 14.33 -16.96 22.13
N SER A 240 13.37 -17.90 21.94
CA SER A 240 12.19 -17.63 21.14
C SER A 240 11.20 -16.75 21.90
N GLU A 241 10.69 -15.73 21.23
CA GLU A 241 9.69 -14.79 21.72
C GLU A 241 8.57 -14.65 20.69
N LEU A 242 7.32 -14.72 21.15
CA LEU A 242 6.15 -14.50 20.29
C LEU A 242 5.92 -12.99 20.13
N LYS A 243 6.04 -12.49 18.89
CA LYS A 243 5.89 -11.06 18.59
C LYS A 243 4.76 -10.83 17.60
N MET A 244 4.07 -9.72 17.81
CA MET A 244 3.03 -9.22 16.92
C MET A 244 3.61 -8.18 15.96
N ASP A 245 3.29 -8.33 14.68
CA ASP A 245 3.46 -7.32 13.64
C ASP A 245 2.10 -7.13 12.95
N GLY A 246 1.24 -6.36 13.56
CA GLY A 246 -0.12 -6.12 13.10
C GLY A 246 -0.25 -5.00 12.08
N HIS A 247 0.87 -4.46 11.57
CA HIS A 247 0.87 -3.30 10.69
C HIS A 247 1.50 -3.55 9.32
N HIS A 248 2.55 -4.37 9.20
CA HIS A 248 3.09 -4.71 7.88
C HIS A 248 2.23 -5.75 7.18
N ALA A 249 2.10 -5.62 5.87
CA ALA A 249 1.40 -6.60 5.06
C ALA A 249 2.17 -7.91 4.98
N ASN A 250 1.42 -9.02 4.99
CA ASN A 250 1.91 -10.34 4.60
C ASN A 250 1.73 -10.55 3.08
N LEU A 251 1.99 -11.77 2.60
CA LEU A 251 1.86 -12.13 1.18
C LEU A 251 0.50 -11.74 0.57
N ALA A 252 -0.61 -11.98 1.29
CA ALA A 252 -1.96 -11.65 0.84
C ALA A 252 -2.20 -10.14 0.79
N GLY A 253 -1.77 -9.42 1.83
CA GLY A 253 -1.87 -7.96 1.89
C GLY A 253 -0.98 -7.27 0.84
N GLU A 254 0.23 -7.78 0.60
CA GLU A 254 1.11 -7.28 -0.47
C GLU A 254 0.49 -7.48 -1.85
N TYR A 255 -0.15 -8.62 -2.08
CA TYR A 255 -0.84 -8.90 -3.33
C TYR A 255 -2.06 -8.00 -3.52
N LEU A 256 -2.91 -7.83 -2.48
CA LEU A 256 -4.05 -6.93 -2.51
C LEU A 256 -3.62 -5.48 -2.82
N GLY A 257 -2.59 -4.98 -2.13
CA GLY A 257 -2.03 -3.66 -2.39
C GLY A 257 -1.57 -3.51 -3.83
N ALA A 258 -0.82 -4.49 -4.34
CA ALA A 258 -0.32 -4.47 -5.71
C ALA A 258 -1.45 -4.50 -6.75
N CYS A 259 -2.56 -5.21 -6.51
CA CYS A 259 -3.74 -5.20 -7.37
C CYS A 259 -4.39 -3.81 -7.45
N VAL A 260 -4.50 -3.08 -6.33
CA VAL A 260 -4.99 -1.69 -6.32
C VAL A 260 -4.08 -0.77 -7.14
N TRP A 261 -2.77 -0.86 -6.92
CA TRP A 261 -1.80 -0.07 -7.67
C TRP A 261 -1.84 -0.38 -9.16
N TYR A 262 -1.93 -1.67 -9.52
CA TYR A 262 -2.03 -2.10 -10.91
C TYR A 262 -3.20 -1.42 -11.63
N GLU A 263 -4.39 -1.49 -11.06
CA GLU A 263 -5.59 -0.91 -11.70
C GLU A 263 -5.48 0.61 -11.86
N ILE A 264 -5.00 1.32 -10.83
CA ILE A 264 -4.85 2.79 -10.90
C ILE A 264 -3.77 3.21 -11.91
N LEU A 265 -2.67 2.47 -12.01
CA LEU A 265 -1.55 2.84 -12.89
C LEU A 265 -1.81 2.47 -14.34
N PHE A 266 -2.37 1.30 -14.60
CA PHE A 266 -2.57 0.78 -15.95
C PHE A 266 -4.00 0.97 -16.47
N GLY A 267 -4.98 1.24 -15.60
CA GLY A 267 -6.39 1.42 -15.96
C GLY A 267 -7.13 0.12 -16.25
N ASP A 268 -6.48 -1.02 -16.07
CA ASP A 268 -7.03 -2.34 -16.33
C ASP A 268 -7.37 -3.06 -15.03
N SER A 269 -8.48 -3.80 -15.02
CA SER A 269 -8.87 -4.56 -13.83
C SER A 269 -7.86 -5.68 -13.52
N PRO A 270 -7.47 -5.88 -12.24
CA PRO A 270 -6.63 -7.00 -11.83
C PRO A 270 -7.39 -8.33 -11.86
N VAL A 271 -8.72 -8.27 -12.00
CA VAL A 271 -9.60 -9.44 -11.94
C VAL A 271 -9.34 -10.39 -13.12
N GLY A 272 -8.86 -11.60 -12.80
CA GLY A 272 -8.53 -12.63 -13.79
C GLY A 272 -7.10 -12.58 -14.30
N LEU A 273 -6.23 -11.69 -13.77
CA LEU A 273 -4.80 -11.79 -14.02
C LEU A 273 -4.27 -13.15 -13.54
N ARG A 274 -3.40 -13.75 -14.35
CA ARG A 274 -2.90 -15.12 -14.10
C ARG A 274 -1.80 -15.19 -13.05
N PHE A 275 -1.15 -14.06 -12.76
CA PHE A 275 -0.11 -14.04 -11.74
C PHE A 275 -0.73 -14.16 -10.35
N ILE A 276 -0.32 -15.17 -9.62
CA ILE A 276 -0.63 -15.40 -8.20
C ILE A 276 0.69 -15.73 -7.51
N PRO A 277 1.05 -15.02 -6.43
CA PRO A 277 2.28 -15.32 -5.70
C PRO A 277 2.30 -16.74 -5.16
N THR A 278 3.46 -17.39 -5.22
CA THR A 278 3.65 -18.73 -4.65
C THR A 278 3.27 -18.73 -3.15
N GLY A 279 2.42 -19.63 -2.73
CA GLY A 279 1.94 -19.75 -1.35
C GLY A 279 0.61 -19.02 -1.06
N LEU A 280 0.10 -18.25 -2.00
CA LEU A 280 -1.25 -17.68 -1.89
C LEU A 280 -2.28 -18.64 -2.52
N ASP A 281 -3.35 -18.93 -1.78
CA ASP A 281 -4.46 -19.75 -2.29
C ASP A 281 -5.12 -19.08 -3.51
N PRO A 282 -5.35 -19.80 -4.63
CA PRO A 282 -5.91 -19.21 -5.84
C PRO A 282 -7.33 -18.65 -5.66
N GLY A 283 -8.15 -19.28 -4.83
CA GLY A 283 -9.52 -18.82 -4.53
C GLY A 283 -9.48 -17.51 -3.74
N TYR A 284 -8.59 -17.44 -2.73
CA TYR A 284 -8.38 -16.23 -1.96
C TYR A 284 -7.73 -15.11 -2.81
N ALA A 285 -6.78 -15.45 -3.69
CA ALA A 285 -6.20 -14.48 -4.63
C ALA A 285 -7.27 -13.84 -5.53
N ARG A 286 -8.22 -14.65 -6.02
CA ARG A 286 -9.35 -14.13 -6.80
C ARG A 286 -10.23 -13.17 -6.01
N PHE A 287 -10.55 -13.51 -4.77
CA PHE A 287 -11.28 -12.62 -3.85
C PHE A 287 -10.53 -11.29 -3.65
N LEU A 288 -9.20 -11.33 -3.49
CA LEU A 288 -8.37 -10.12 -3.34
C LEU A 288 -8.36 -9.26 -4.61
N GLN A 289 -8.28 -9.86 -5.80
CA GLN A 289 -8.40 -9.15 -7.07
C GLN A 289 -9.75 -8.41 -7.16
N GLU A 290 -10.85 -9.10 -6.86
CA GLU A 290 -12.20 -8.53 -6.89
C GLU A 290 -12.38 -7.42 -5.85
N THR A 291 -11.78 -7.59 -4.67
CA THR A 291 -11.79 -6.59 -3.60
C THR A 291 -10.99 -5.34 -3.98
N ALA A 292 -9.80 -5.50 -4.59
CA ALA A 292 -9.03 -4.39 -5.12
C ALA A 292 -9.83 -3.59 -6.16
N HIS A 293 -10.45 -4.30 -7.10
CA HIS A 293 -11.31 -3.69 -8.13
C HIS A 293 -12.47 -2.91 -7.52
N ARG A 294 -13.19 -3.47 -6.54
CA ARG A 294 -14.27 -2.76 -5.82
C ARG A 294 -13.76 -1.50 -5.13
N ALA A 295 -12.62 -1.57 -4.46
CA ALA A 295 -12.03 -0.42 -3.77
C ALA A 295 -11.68 0.72 -4.74
N VAL A 296 -11.11 0.39 -5.91
CA VAL A 296 -10.78 1.37 -6.96
C VAL A 296 -12.05 1.99 -7.56
N GLN A 297 -13.11 1.21 -7.72
CA GLN A 297 -14.41 1.71 -8.21
C GLN A 297 -15.21 2.49 -7.16
N GLY A 298 -14.73 2.57 -5.91
CA GLY A 298 -15.41 3.25 -4.82
C GLY A 298 -16.70 2.55 -4.34
N ARG A 299 -16.73 1.20 -4.42
CA ARG A 299 -17.93 0.37 -4.14
C ARG A 299 -17.72 -0.58 -2.97
#